data_2d9a10b347ad1142351a7e454d40dfe2
#
_entry.id   2d9a10b347ad1142351a7e454d40dfe2
#
_cell.length_a   1.000
_cell.length_b   1.000
_cell.length_c   1.000
_cell.angle_alpha   90.00
_cell.angle_beta   90.00
_cell.angle_gamma   90.00
#
_symmetry.space_group_name_H-M   'P 1'
#
loop_
_entity.id
_entity.type
_entity.pdbx_description
1 polymer ?
#
loop_
_entity_poly.entity_id
_entity_poly.type
_entity_poly.pdbx_seq_one_letter_code
_entity_poly.pdbx_strand_id
1 'polypeptide(L)'
;MTTVLSTSTSFAASVRSDRAPLARSKRPSAAVSRRAARGPVSCSSDSDQAADQAAVPTTELGRRGALSAALLSTLVAQLDLGITPAVAASLSGPTDGPVLVVGATGNTGRRVVAQLRAKGIAVRAGSRDPKKASALGLAASGADLVQLDVLDKASIEAAMQGCTAVICATGFTPSFNFKKDNPAKVDHEGTDNLVAVATAPGSSVKKFVLVTSLLTNAKAAGQGNNDNYKFLNALGGVLDEKLAAELNLRASGLDYVIVRPGGLSNEAPEAVGNLIIRGEDTTFGLETDPGREISRDTVAAVCVEALFQDAAGKRVVEIVSSPNAPALPADKWFA
;
A
#
# COMPACT_ATOMS: atom_id res chain seq x y z
N MET A 1 7.83 -7.99 68.61
CA MET A 1 6.79 -7.26 69.36
C MET A 1 6.91 -5.81 68.99
N THR A 2 6.01 -5.29 68.23
CA THR A 2 5.40 -3.97 68.35
C THR A 2 4.44 -3.82 67.17
N THR A 3 3.18 -3.92 67.48
CA THR A 3 2.00 -3.79 66.62
C THR A 3 1.71 -2.29 66.46
N VAL A 4 1.49 -1.82 65.23
CA VAL A 4 0.89 -0.49 64.97
C VAL A 4 -0.32 -0.69 64.10
N LEU A 5 -1.51 -0.43 64.67
CA LEU A 5 -2.77 -0.28 64.01
C LEU A 5 -2.79 1.07 63.27
N SER A 6 -3.29 1.06 62.05
CA SER A 6 -3.70 2.26 61.34
C SER A 6 -5.16 2.19 60.94
N THR A 7 -5.93 3.14 61.46
CA THR A 7 -7.34 3.35 61.30
C THR A 7 -7.70 3.98 59.96
N SER A 8 -8.63 3.35 59.26
CA SER A 8 -9.29 3.90 58.04
C SER A 8 -10.38 4.88 58.42
N THR A 9 -10.33 6.09 57.86
CA THR A 9 -11.41 7.07 57.92
C THR A 9 -12.03 7.22 56.52
N SER A 10 -13.29 6.75 56.42
CA SER A 10 -14.14 6.92 55.24
C SER A 10 -14.76 8.32 55.29
N PHE A 11 -14.64 9.07 54.19
CA PHE A 11 -15.37 10.32 53.98
C PHE A 11 -16.25 10.17 52.75
N ALA A 12 -17.56 9.96 53.00
CA ALA A 12 -18.58 9.99 51.98
C ALA A 12 -19.09 11.43 51.81
N ALA A 13 -18.90 12.02 50.66
CA ALA A 13 -19.50 13.29 50.27
C ALA A 13 -20.62 13.02 49.24
N SER A 14 -21.85 13.23 49.71
CA SER A 14 -23.07 13.27 48.90
C SER A 14 -23.12 14.55 48.07
N VAL A 15 -23.19 14.45 46.75
CA VAL A 15 -23.52 15.58 45.88
C VAL A 15 -24.89 15.34 45.25
N ARG A 16 -25.85 16.19 45.64
CA ARG A 16 -27.19 16.25 45.06
C ARG A 16 -27.14 16.83 43.66
N SER A 17 -27.81 16.17 42.73
CA SER A 17 -28.04 16.65 41.37
C SER A 17 -29.30 17.52 41.31
N ASP A 18 -29.15 18.79 41.02
CA ASP A 18 -30.22 19.66 40.56
C ASP A 18 -30.26 19.67 39.05
N ARG A 19 -31.30 19.05 38.49
CA ARG A 19 -31.64 19.12 37.08
C ARG A 19 -32.62 20.26 36.85
N ALA A 20 -32.23 21.29 36.12
CA ALA A 20 -33.13 22.24 35.49
C ALA A 20 -33.50 21.79 34.07
N PRO A 21 -34.75 21.95 33.60
CA PRO A 21 -35.17 21.51 32.27
C PRO A 21 -34.81 22.54 31.19
N LEU A 22 -34.12 22.07 30.15
CA LEU A 22 -33.80 22.86 28.95
C LEU A 22 -35.02 23.03 28.05
N ALA A 23 -35.33 24.28 27.74
CA ALA A 23 -36.41 24.71 26.88
C ALA A 23 -36.22 24.27 25.43
N ARG A 24 -37.29 23.73 24.83
CA ARG A 24 -37.39 23.41 23.39
C ARG A 24 -37.42 24.69 22.54
N SER A 25 -36.36 24.95 21.79
CA SER A 25 -36.36 25.94 20.72
C SER A 25 -37.03 25.37 19.46
N LYS A 26 -38.07 26.06 19.00
CA LYS A 26 -38.78 25.80 17.74
C LYS A 26 -37.95 26.32 16.57
N ARG A 27 -37.62 25.43 15.60
CA ARG A 27 -37.07 25.82 14.32
C ARG A 27 -38.15 26.35 13.39
N PRO A 28 -37.93 27.42 12.63
CA PRO A 28 -38.81 27.81 11.55
C PRO A 28 -38.62 26.98 10.30
N SER A 29 -39.74 26.55 9.74
CA SER A 29 -39.86 25.85 8.45
C SER A 29 -39.59 26.84 7.30
N ALA A 30 -38.59 26.58 6.46
CA ALA A 30 -38.39 27.28 5.21
C ALA A 30 -39.04 26.49 4.08
N ALA A 31 -40.01 27.14 3.42
CA ALA A 31 -40.75 26.67 2.27
C ALA A 31 -39.85 26.54 1.04
N VAL A 32 -39.81 25.34 0.43
CA VAL A 32 -39.16 25.08 -0.84
C VAL A 32 -40.14 25.43 -1.97
N SER A 33 -39.82 26.49 -2.71
CA SER A 33 -40.51 26.89 -3.95
C SER A 33 -40.19 25.88 -5.07
N ARG A 34 -41.24 25.23 -5.58
CA ARG A 34 -41.20 24.44 -6.83
C ARG A 34 -41.18 25.36 -8.03
N ARG A 35 -40.16 25.28 -8.87
CA ARG A 35 -40.20 25.86 -10.22
C ARG A 35 -40.04 24.79 -11.28
N ALA A 36 -40.95 24.90 -12.21
CA ALA A 36 -41.41 24.07 -13.30
C ALA A 36 -40.37 23.40 -14.21
N ALA A 37 -40.87 22.32 -14.77
CA ALA A 37 -40.38 21.49 -15.84
C ALA A 37 -40.04 22.26 -17.12
N ARG A 38 -38.96 21.84 -17.80
CA ARG A 38 -38.82 21.97 -19.25
C ARG A 38 -38.59 20.57 -19.83
N GLY A 39 -39.38 20.32 -20.89
CA GLY A 39 -39.55 19.08 -21.57
C GLY A 39 -38.35 18.63 -22.43
N PRO A 40 -38.50 17.47 -23.12
CA PRO A 40 -37.42 16.76 -23.77
C PRO A 40 -37.08 17.36 -25.12
N VAL A 41 -35.79 17.50 -25.43
CA VAL A 41 -35.28 17.80 -26.75
C VAL A 41 -35.10 16.47 -27.48
N SER A 42 -35.92 16.26 -28.50
CA SER A 42 -35.79 15.20 -29.48
C SER A 42 -34.57 15.47 -30.35
N CYS A 43 -33.67 14.52 -30.50
CA CYS A 43 -32.68 14.54 -31.54
C CYS A 43 -33.10 13.58 -32.64
N SER A 44 -33.47 14.17 -33.76
CA SER A 44 -33.78 13.51 -35.02
C SER A 44 -32.53 12.95 -35.67
N SER A 45 -32.66 11.76 -36.16
CA SER A 45 -31.81 11.07 -37.14
C SER A 45 -31.93 11.72 -38.51
N ASP A 46 -30.80 11.93 -39.18
CA ASP A 46 -30.65 11.92 -40.64
C ASP A 46 -29.18 11.63 -40.92
N SER A 47 -28.86 10.49 -41.38
CA SER A 47 -28.79 9.85 -42.70
C SER A 47 -27.80 10.49 -43.68
N ASP A 48 -26.87 9.61 -44.09
CA ASP A 48 -26.35 9.41 -45.44
C ASP A 48 -25.16 10.19 -45.99
N GLN A 49 -24.31 9.36 -46.58
CA GLN A 49 -23.34 9.60 -47.68
C GLN A 49 -21.89 9.82 -47.22
N ALA A 50 -20.87 9.18 -47.75
CA ALA A 50 -20.72 8.35 -48.95
C ALA A 50 -19.41 7.54 -48.81
N ALA A 51 -19.41 6.37 -49.36
CA ALA A 51 -18.24 5.55 -49.58
C ALA A 51 -17.29 6.22 -50.56
N ASP A 52 -16.01 6.24 -50.27
CA ASP A 52 -14.98 6.34 -51.31
C ASP A 52 -14.00 5.18 -51.15
N GLN A 53 -14.05 4.29 -52.14
CA GLN A 53 -13.21 3.12 -52.30
C GLN A 53 -11.92 3.56 -52.98
N ALA A 54 -10.81 3.55 -52.25
CA ALA A 54 -9.49 3.56 -52.88
C ALA A 54 -9.00 2.10 -53.03
N ALA A 55 -9.08 1.61 -54.25
CA ALA A 55 -8.53 0.32 -54.63
C ALA A 55 -7.02 0.32 -54.57
N VAL A 56 -6.44 -0.66 -53.87
CA VAL A 56 -4.99 -0.98 -53.92
C VAL A 56 -4.77 -1.95 -55.07
N PRO A 57 -3.84 -1.69 -56.02
CA PRO A 57 -3.59 -2.61 -57.12
C PRO A 57 -2.80 -3.83 -56.64
N THR A 58 -3.34 -5.01 -56.88
CA THR A 58 -2.66 -6.30 -56.77
C THR A 58 -1.65 -6.44 -57.92
N THR A 59 -0.38 -6.32 -57.63
CA THR A 59 0.67 -6.74 -58.54
C THR A 59 1.03 -8.21 -58.29
N GLU A 60 0.77 -9.05 -59.25
CA GLU A 60 1.28 -10.43 -59.36
C GLU A 60 2.83 -10.41 -59.35
N LEU A 61 3.44 -11.03 -58.34
CA LEU A 61 4.87 -11.32 -58.35
C LEU A 61 5.08 -12.76 -58.76
N GLY A 62 5.65 -12.88 -59.98
CA GLY A 62 6.01 -14.13 -60.57
C GLY A 62 7.05 -14.93 -59.76
N ARG A 63 6.96 -16.25 -59.98
CA ARG A 63 7.86 -17.30 -59.49
C ARG A 63 9.33 -17.06 -59.91
N ARG A 64 10.06 -16.23 -59.22
CA ARG A 64 11.55 -16.18 -59.28
C ARG A 64 12.03 -15.36 -58.07
N GLY A 65 12.29 -15.97 -56.94
CA GLY A 65 12.76 -15.28 -55.74
C GLY A 65 12.93 -16.15 -54.52
N ALA A 66 13.10 -17.45 -54.71
CA ALA A 66 13.27 -18.37 -53.57
C ALA A 66 14.73 -18.54 -53.11
N LEU A 67 15.56 -17.49 -53.22
CA LEU A 67 16.99 -17.59 -52.84
C LEU A 67 17.54 -16.38 -52.07
N SER A 68 16.67 -15.57 -51.45
CA SER A 68 17.18 -14.43 -50.65
C SER A 68 16.64 -14.41 -49.23
N ALA A 69 15.88 -15.39 -48.78
CA ALA A 69 15.39 -15.45 -47.39
C ALA A 69 16.37 -16.11 -46.40
N ALA A 70 17.45 -16.69 -46.88
CA ALA A 70 18.43 -17.38 -46.04
C ALA A 70 19.63 -16.50 -45.58
N LEU A 71 19.72 -15.26 -46.05
CA LEU A 71 20.83 -14.35 -45.71
C LEU A 71 20.42 -13.19 -44.77
N LEU A 72 19.13 -13.04 -44.45
CA LEU A 72 18.67 -12.05 -43.44
C LEU A 72 18.55 -12.64 -42.03
N SER A 73 18.59 -13.96 -41.86
CA SER A 73 18.51 -14.57 -40.54
C SER A 73 19.85 -14.64 -39.79
N THR A 74 20.95 -14.33 -40.44
CA THR A 74 22.29 -14.35 -39.81
C THR A 74 22.82 -12.98 -39.42
N LEU A 75 22.11 -11.88 -39.74
CA LEU A 75 22.57 -10.53 -39.39
C LEU A 75 21.85 -9.91 -38.19
N VAL A 76 20.85 -10.60 -37.59
CA VAL A 76 20.17 -10.16 -36.33
C VAL A 76 20.82 -10.78 -35.09
N ALA A 77 21.79 -11.70 -35.26
CA ALA A 77 22.43 -12.40 -34.15
C ALA A 77 23.74 -11.73 -33.63
N GLN A 78 24.02 -10.49 -34.01
CA GLN A 78 25.23 -9.78 -33.56
C GLN A 78 25.02 -8.28 -33.29
N LEU A 79 23.83 -7.90 -32.79
CA LEU A 79 23.71 -6.74 -31.94
C LEU A 79 23.72 -7.25 -30.51
N ASP A 80 24.88 -7.70 -30.09
CA ASP A 80 25.28 -7.84 -28.70
C ASP A 80 25.33 -6.43 -28.11
N LEU A 81 24.16 -5.89 -27.82
CA LEU A 81 24.02 -4.79 -26.88
C LEU A 81 24.49 -5.40 -25.57
N GLY A 82 25.76 -5.14 -25.23
CA GLY A 82 26.44 -5.59 -24.03
C GLY A 82 25.70 -5.28 -22.74
N ILE A 83 24.57 -5.92 -22.54
CA ILE A 83 23.95 -6.11 -21.23
C ILE A 83 24.73 -7.27 -20.61
N THR A 84 25.92 -6.93 -20.11
CA THR A 84 26.69 -7.85 -19.29
C THR A 84 25.83 -8.33 -18.15
N PRO A 85 25.79 -9.66 -17.86
CA PRO A 85 25.08 -10.21 -16.69
C PRO A 85 25.69 -9.75 -15.35
N ALA A 86 26.60 -8.78 -15.37
CA ALA A 86 27.29 -8.25 -14.19
C ALA A 86 26.42 -7.36 -13.29
N VAL A 87 25.21 -6.92 -13.71
CA VAL A 87 24.32 -6.10 -12.86
C VAL A 87 23.40 -6.98 -11.99
N ALA A 88 23.25 -8.26 -12.31
CA ALA A 88 22.45 -9.18 -11.49
C ALA A 88 23.21 -9.75 -10.27
N ALA A 89 24.49 -9.46 -10.13
CA ALA A 89 25.39 -10.18 -9.20
C ALA A 89 25.59 -9.51 -7.84
N SER A 90 24.82 -8.48 -7.44
CA SER A 90 25.00 -7.86 -6.12
C SER A 90 23.71 -7.47 -5.38
N LEU A 91 22.59 -8.09 -5.69
CA LEU A 91 21.39 -7.96 -4.85
C LEU A 91 21.45 -9.08 -3.80
N SER A 92 22.13 -8.85 -2.70
CA SER A 92 22.03 -9.68 -1.50
C SER A 92 20.65 -9.43 -0.90
N GLY A 93 19.66 -10.21 -1.29
CA GLY A 93 18.30 -10.11 -0.80
C GLY A 93 17.58 -11.45 -0.97
N PRO A 94 16.36 -11.62 -0.46
CA PRO A 94 15.61 -12.86 -0.52
C PRO A 94 15.06 -13.12 -1.95
N THR A 95 15.96 -13.24 -2.94
CA THR A 95 15.63 -13.36 -4.38
C THR A 95 15.52 -14.80 -4.87
N ASP A 96 15.72 -15.81 -3.99
CA ASP A 96 15.66 -17.23 -4.36
C ASP A 96 14.22 -17.72 -4.65
N GLY A 97 13.22 -16.84 -4.54
CA GLY A 97 11.82 -17.12 -4.80
C GLY A 97 11.00 -15.84 -5.01
N PRO A 98 9.72 -15.98 -5.35
CA PRO A 98 8.86 -14.82 -5.59
C PRO A 98 8.62 -13.99 -4.33
N VAL A 99 8.40 -12.69 -4.51
CA VAL A 99 7.93 -11.77 -3.48
C VAL A 99 6.41 -11.71 -3.54
N LEU A 100 5.73 -12.01 -2.43
CA LEU A 100 4.30 -11.84 -2.31
C LEU A 100 3.98 -10.38 -1.99
N VAL A 101 3.21 -9.73 -2.86
CA VAL A 101 2.67 -8.39 -2.60
C VAL A 101 1.20 -8.51 -2.22
N VAL A 102 0.90 -8.27 -0.94
CA VAL A 102 -0.47 -8.28 -0.41
C VAL A 102 -1.09 -6.89 -0.57
N GLY A 103 -2.33 -6.84 -1.08
CA GLY A 103 -2.95 -5.56 -1.45
C GLY A 103 -2.46 -5.02 -2.81
N ALA A 104 -2.04 -5.89 -3.72
CA ALA A 104 -1.46 -5.55 -5.02
C ALA A 104 -2.36 -4.66 -5.91
N THR A 105 -3.67 -4.69 -5.73
CA THR A 105 -4.62 -3.82 -6.45
C THR A 105 -4.77 -2.43 -5.87
N GLY A 106 -4.20 -2.17 -4.70
CA GLY A 106 -4.18 -0.86 -4.05
C GLY A 106 -3.23 0.13 -4.74
N ASN A 107 -3.40 1.41 -4.44
CA ASN A 107 -2.57 2.45 -5.06
C ASN A 107 -1.07 2.31 -4.77
N THR A 108 -0.68 1.88 -3.56
CA THR A 108 0.71 1.59 -3.21
C THR A 108 1.14 0.22 -3.73
N GLY A 109 0.32 -0.83 -3.50
CA GLY A 109 0.68 -2.19 -3.88
C GLY A 109 0.97 -2.39 -5.36
N ARG A 110 0.19 -1.77 -6.26
CA ARG A 110 0.46 -1.84 -7.71
C ARG A 110 1.79 -1.19 -8.11
N ARG A 111 2.21 -0.14 -7.40
CA ARG A 111 3.52 0.50 -7.60
C ARG A 111 4.66 -0.38 -7.11
N VAL A 112 4.47 -1.06 -5.98
CA VAL A 112 5.40 -2.09 -5.49
C VAL A 112 5.58 -3.19 -6.53
N VAL A 113 4.46 -3.73 -7.07
CA VAL A 113 4.52 -4.75 -8.14
C VAL A 113 5.30 -4.25 -9.34
N ALA A 114 4.99 -3.03 -9.82
CA ALA A 114 5.66 -2.46 -10.99
C ALA A 114 7.18 -2.31 -10.78
N GLN A 115 7.60 -1.81 -9.61
CA GLN A 115 9.01 -1.60 -9.30
C GLN A 115 9.79 -2.92 -9.10
N LEU A 116 9.19 -3.92 -8.45
CA LEU A 116 9.78 -5.26 -8.35
C LEU A 116 9.96 -5.87 -9.73
N ARG A 117 8.95 -5.78 -10.60
CA ARG A 117 9.04 -6.30 -11.98
C ARG A 117 10.06 -5.56 -12.80
N ALA A 118 10.20 -4.24 -12.66
CA ALA A 118 11.24 -3.46 -13.32
C ALA A 118 12.66 -3.88 -12.90
N LYS A 119 12.83 -4.40 -11.68
CA LYS A 119 14.09 -5.01 -11.19
C LYS A 119 14.24 -6.49 -11.61
N GLY A 120 13.34 -7.06 -12.40
CA GLY A 120 13.38 -8.47 -12.82
C GLY A 120 12.99 -9.48 -11.74
N ILE A 121 12.44 -9.05 -10.62
CA ILE A 121 12.09 -9.91 -9.49
C ILE A 121 10.76 -10.62 -9.80
N ALA A 122 10.69 -11.91 -9.47
CA ALA A 122 9.45 -12.67 -9.55
C ALA A 122 8.45 -12.16 -8.51
N VAL A 123 7.23 -11.82 -8.95
CA VAL A 123 6.19 -11.25 -8.07
C VAL A 123 4.94 -12.09 -8.12
N ARG A 124 4.43 -12.40 -6.94
CA ARG A 124 3.08 -12.92 -6.76
C ARG A 124 2.19 -11.80 -6.24
N ALA A 125 1.20 -11.39 -7.05
CA ALA A 125 0.33 -10.26 -6.76
C ALA A 125 -0.98 -10.76 -6.12
N GLY A 126 -1.09 -10.61 -4.79
CA GLY A 126 -2.24 -11.03 -4.00
C GLY A 126 -3.40 -10.05 -4.08
N SER A 127 -4.58 -10.54 -4.46
CA SER A 127 -5.82 -9.75 -4.55
C SER A 127 -7.03 -10.59 -4.18
N ARG A 128 -8.01 -9.99 -3.50
CA ARG A 128 -9.32 -10.60 -3.26
C ARG A 128 -10.10 -10.87 -4.57
N ASP A 129 -9.82 -10.09 -5.61
CA ASP A 129 -10.41 -10.20 -6.93
C ASP A 129 -9.32 -10.20 -8.02
N PRO A 130 -8.90 -11.39 -8.48
CA PRO A 130 -7.90 -11.51 -9.55
C PRO A 130 -8.35 -10.90 -10.89
N LYS A 131 -9.66 -10.84 -11.18
CA LYS A 131 -10.17 -10.21 -12.39
C LYS A 131 -9.92 -8.70 -12.36
N LYS A 132 -10.16 -8.07 -11.20
CA LYS A 132 -9.81 -6.66 -10.98
C LYS A 132 -8.30 -6.44 -11.10
N ALA A 133 -7.48 -7.33 -10.57
CA ALA A 133 -6.03 -7.26 -10.69
C ALA A 133 -5.58 -7.31 -12.16
N SER A 134 -6.16 -8.20 -12.95
CA SER A 134 -5.90 -8.30 -14.39
C SER A 134 -6.32 -7.03 -15.14
N ALA A 135 -7.51 -6.49 -14.85
CA ALA A 135 -8.01 -5.24 -15.45
C ALA A 135 -7.12 -4.02 -15.14
N LEU A 136 -6.37 -4.05 -14.02
CA LEU A 136 -5.38 -3.03 -13.66
C LEU A 136 -4.00 -3.25 -14.32
N GLY A 137 -3.87 -4.22 -15.23
CA GLY A 137 -2.64 -4.49 -15.97
C GLY A 137 -1.57 -5.27 -15.19
N LEU A 138 -1.87 -5.78 -13.99
CA LEU A 138 -0.88 -6.51 -13.19
C LEU A 138 -0.41 -7.80 -13.87
N ALA A 139 -1.31 -8.52 -14.56
CA ALA A 139 -0.92 -9.68 -15.37
C ALA A 139 0.00 -9.29 -16.53
N ALA A 140 -0.30 -8.20 -17.21
CA ALA A 140 0.52 -7.71 -18.33
C ALA A 140 1.92 -7.28 -17.90
N SER A 141 2.12 -6.90 -16.62
CA SER A 141 3.44 -6.62 -16.06
C SER A 141 4.28 -7.89 -15.81
N GLY A 142 3.72 -9.08 -16.03
CA GLY A 142 4.37 -10.37 -15.76
C GLY A 142 4.31 -10.81 -14.29
N ALA A 143 3.42 -10.23 -13.48
CA ALA A 143 3.17 -10.70 -12.12
C ALA A 143 2.22 -11.92 -12.14
N ASP A 144 2.49 -12.91 -11.29
CA ASP A 144 1.60 -14.04 -11.04
C ASP A 144 0.43 -13.57 -10.16
N LEU A 145 -0.80 -13.62 -10.70
CA LEU A 145 -1.99 -13.18 -9.98
C LEU A 145 -2.55 -14.30 -9.13
N VAL A 146 -2.67 -14.06 -7.83
CA VAL A 146 -3.24 -15.04 -6.90
C VAL A 146 -4.41 -14.46 -6.13
N GLN A 147 -5.42 -15.32 -5.88
CA GLN A 147 -6.49 -14.95 -4.96
C GLN A 147 -5.95 -14.96 -3.54
N LEU A 148 -6.15 -13.83 -2.83
CA LEU A 148 -5.74 -13.69 -1.44
C LEU A 148 -6.72 -12.79 -0.70
N ASP A 149 -7.35 -13.35 0.33
CA ASP A 149 -8.10 -12.61 1.35
C ASP A 149 -7.34 -12.74 2.67
N VAL A 150 -6.96 -11.62 3.26
CA VAL A 150 -6.19 -11.60 4.52
C VAL A 150 -6.96 -12.20 5.72
N LEU A 151 -8.28 -12.37 5.58
CA LEU A 151 -9.12 -13.02 6.58
C LEU A 151 -9.32 -14.53 6.34
N ASP A 152 -8.78 -15.06 5.23
CA ASP A 152 -8.83 -16.48 4.89
C ASP A 152 -7.41 -17.07 4.88
N LYS A 153 -7.05 -17.77 5.97
CA LYS A 153 -5.73 -18.38 6.12
C LYS A 153 -5.38 -19.36 5.03
N ALA A 154 -6.35 -20.13 4.53
CA ALA A 154 -6.10 -21.09 3.46
C ALA A 154 -5.70 -20.37 2.16
N SER A 155 -6.34 -19.24 1.84
CA SER A 155 -5.95 -18.42 0.69
C SER A 155 -4.56 -17.79 0.87
N ILE A 156 -4.19 -17.40 2.12
CA ILE A 156 -2.86 -16.87 2.42
C ILE A 156 -1.80 -17.95 2.25
N GLU A 157 -2.03 -19.16 2.78
CA GLU A 157 -1.11 -20.30 2.66
C GLU A 157 -0.84 -20.62 1.18
N ALA A 158 -1.88 -20.75 0.38
CA ALA A 158 -1.76 -21.01 -1.06
C ALA A 158 -0.99 -19.90 -1.79
N ALA A 159 -1.29 -18.64 -1.47
CA ALA A 159 -0.63 -17.49 -2.07
C ALA A 159 0.84 -17.33 -1.62
N MET A 160 1.19 -17.73 -0.41
CA MET A 160 2.52 -17.54 0.18
C MET A 160 3.47 -18.72 -0.12
N GLN A 161 2.95 -19.85 -0.58
CA GLN A 161 3.75 -21.06 -0.84
C GLN A 161 4.95 -20.75 -1.75
N GLY A 162 6.17 -21.04 -1.27
CA GLY A 162 7.43 -20.82 -1.99
C GLY A 162 7.85 -19.36 -2.14
N CYS A 163 7.11 -18.42 -1.54
CA CYS A 163 7.55 -17.03 -1.48
C CYS A 163 8.66 -16.86 -0.45
N THR A 164 9.66 -16.03 -0.76
CA THR A 164 10.80 -15.77 0.12
C THR A 164 10.68 -14.45 0.87
N ALA A 165 9.81 -13.56 0.42
CA ALA A 165 9.49 -12.31 1.10
C ALA A 165 8.03 -11.92 0.92
N VAL A 166 7.55 -11.09 1.83
CA VAL A 166 6.21 -10.50 1.80
C VAL A 166 6.31 -8.98 1.90
N ILE A 167 5.61 -8.26 1.03
CA ILE A 167 5.34 -6.82 1.19
C ILE A 167 3.84 -6.66 1.39
N CYS A 168 3.44 -6.28 2.60
CA CYS A 168 2.05 -6.01 2.96
C CYS A 168 1.75 -4.52 2.80
N ALA A 169 1.02 -4.18 1.74
CA ALA A 169 0.54 -2.83 1.46
C ALA A 169 -1.01 -2.75 1.53
N THR A 170 -1.62 -3.59 2.37
CA THR A 170 -3.05 -3.51 2.67
C THR A 170 -3.32 -2.38 3.65
N GLY A 171 -4.55 -1.90 3.64
CA GLY A 171 -5.05 -0.94 4.61
C GLY A 171 -6.56 -0.83 4.47
N PHE A 172 -7.22 -0.59 5.59
CA PHE A 172 -8.64 -0.32 5.60
C PHE A 172 -8.97 0.87 4.70
N THR A 173 -9.95 0.68 3.85
CA THR A 173 -10.55 1.76 3.06
C THR A 173 -12.02 1.84 3.46
N PRO A 174 -12.51 3.02 3.91
CA PRO A 174 -13.91 3.18 4.28
C PRO A 174 -14.83 2.70 3.15
N SER A 175 -15.72 1.77 3.47
CA SER A 175 -16.73 1.23 2.57
C SER A 175 -18.08 1.23 3.27
N PHE A 176 -19.18 1.09 2.51
CA PHE A 176 -20.51 0.99 3.10
C PHE A 176 -20.73 -0.28 3.94
N ASN A 177 -19.80 -1.24 3.94
CA ASN A 177 -19.90 -2.50 4.66
C ASN A 177 -18.89 -2.62 5.81
N PHE A 178 -19.01 -1.74 6.81
CA PHE A 178 -18.18 -1.75 8.03
C PHE A 178 -18.24 -3.06 8.84
N LYS A 179 -19.28 -3.86 8.68
CA LYS A 179 -19.37 -5.16 9.40
C LYS A 179 -18.38 -6.18 8.85
N LYS A 180 -18.09 -6.11 7.55
CA LYS A 180 -17.19 -7.04 6.87
C LYS A 180 -15.75 -6.53 6.83
N ASP A 181 -15.57 -5.26 6.48
CA ASP A 181 -14.27 -4.63 6.34
C ASP A 181 -14.19 -3.46 7.33
N ASN A 182 -13.39 -3.60 8.37
CA ASN A 182 -13.08 -2.57 9.35
C ASN A 182 -11.59 -2.64 9.72
N PRO A 183 -11.03 -1.63 10.40
CA PRO A 183 -9.60 -1.61 10.74
C PRO A 183 -9.15 -2.83 11.52
N ALA A 184 -9.89 -3.26 12.54
CA ALA A 184 -9.54 -4.43 13.35
C ALA A 184 -9.40 -5.70 12.51
N LYS A 185 -10.25 -5.86 11.48
CA LYS A 185 -10.17 -7.02 10.57
C LYS A 185 -9.06 -6.89 9.53
N VAL A 186 -8.99 -5.75 8.85
CA VAL A 186 -8.09 -5.62 7.69
C VAL A 186 -6.67 -5.28 8.13
N ASP A 187 -6.52 -4.30 9.03
CA ASP A 187 -5.19 -3.80 9.44
C ASP A 187 -4.55 -4.68 10.54
N HIS A 188 -5.36 -5.25 11.45
CA HIS A 188 -4.87 -6.05 12.56
C HIS A 188 -4.99 -7.56 12.26
N GLU A 189 -6.20 -8.15 12.35
CA GLU A 189 -6.43 -9.59 12.17
C GLU A 189 -5.83 -10.11 10.84
N GLY A 190 -6.01 -9.35 9.75
CA GLY A 190 -5.47 -9.72 8.44
C GLY A 190 -3.94 -9.75 8.42
N THR A 191 -3.28 -8.78 9.07
CA THR A 191 -1.82 -8.78 9.19
C THR A 191 -1.33 -9.90 10.10
N ASP A 192 -2.03 -10.18 11.20
CA ASP A 192 -1.71 -11.28 12.11
C ASP A 192 -1.80 -12.64 11.41
N ASN A 193 -2.80 -12.84 10.57
CA ASN A 193 -2.92 -14.05 9.75
C ASN A 193 -1.75 -14.20 8.77
N LEU A 194 -1.32 -13.11 8.13
CA LEU A 194 -0.14 -13.13 7.25
C LEU A 194 1.13 -13.48 8.01
N VAL A 195 1.35 -12.89 9.19
CA VAL A 195 2.50 -13.18 10.06
C VAL A 195 2.47 -14.64 10.52
N ALA A 196 1.31 -15.14 10.95
CA ALA A 196 1.16 -16.52 11.39
C ALA A 196 1.52 -17.53 10.29
N VAL A 197 1.10 -17.29 9.04
CA VAL A 197 1.45 -18.14 7.90
C VAL A 197 2.94 -17.99 7.53
N ALA A 198 3.47 -16.77 7.57
CA ALA A 198 4.88 -16.51 7.27
C ALA A 198 5.84 -17.19 8.27
N THR A 199 5.39 -17.42 9.52
CA THR A 199 6.18 -18.10 10.58
C THR A 199 5.85 -19.57 10.75
N ALA A 200 4.89 -20.10 9.97
CA ALA A 200 4.50 -21.50 10.08
C ALA A 200 5.65 -22.46 9.69
N PRO A 201 5.72 -23.66 10.27
CA PRO A 201 6.69 -24.66 9.86
C PRO A 201 6.63 -24.94 8.36
N GLY A 202 7.79 -24.87 7.70
CA GLY A 202 7.91 -25.04 6.24
C GLY A 202 7.73 -23.77 5.42
N SER A 203 7.46 -22.64 6.04
CA SER A 203 7.49 -21.35 5.35
C SER A 203 8.90 -21.01 4.87
N SER A 204 8.99 -20.48 3.63
CA SER A 204 10.24 -20.00 3.04
C SER A 204 10.46 -18.50 3.24
N VAL A 205 9.52 -17.81 3.89
CA VAL A 205 9.57 -16.35 4.09
C VAL A 205 10.72 -15.97 5.02
N LYS A 206 11.65 -15.17 4.50
CA LYS A 206 12.81 -14.66 5.22
C LYS A 206 12.62 -13.23 5.67
N LYS A 207 11.87 -12.42 4.91
CA LYS A 207 11.68 -10.98 5.17
C LYS A 207 10.24 -10.54 5.00
N PHE A 208 9.77 -9.67 5.89
CA PHE A 208 8.42 -9.14 5.90
C PHE A 208 8.44 -7.60 5.95
N VAL A 209 7.95 -6.93 4.92
CA VAL A 209 7.81 -5.48 4.88
C VAL A 209 6.35 -5.12 5.09
N LEU A 210 6.07 -4.32 6.13
CA LEU A 210 4.71 -3.89 6.49
C LEU A 210 4.57 -2.38 6.30
N VAL A 211 3.61 -1.95 5.50
CA VAL A 211 3.26 -0.53 5.36
C VAL A 211 2.15 -0.19 6.36
N THR A 212 2.44 0.74 7.27
CA THR A 212 1.49 1.22 8.27
C THR A 212 1.22 2.71 8.12
N SER A 213 1.53 3.54 9.09
CA SER A 213 1.32 5.00 9.06
C SER A 213 2.17 5.68 10.12
N LEU A 214 2.49 6.96 9.91
CA LEU A 214 2.86 7.83 11.03
C LEU A 214 1.79 7.77 12.12
N LEU A 215 2.17 8.10 13.34
CA LEU A 215 1.29 8.22 14.50
C LEU A 215 0.68 6.89 15.01
N THR A 216 1.10 5.71 14.51
CA THR A 216 0.61 4.46 15.07
C THR A 216 0.88 4.35 16.57
N ASN A 217 2.06 4.78 17.04
CA ASN A 217 2.44 4.78 18.45
C ASN A 217 2.23 6.13 19.16
N ALA A 218 1.34 6.98 18.65
CA ALA A 218 1.15 8.35 19.14
C ALA A 218 0.87 8.44 20.64
N LYS A 219 0.12 7.49 21.21
CA LYS A 219 -0.18 7.48 22.66
C LYS A 219 1.09 7.33 23.50
N ALA A 220 1.93 6.35 23.19
CA ALA A 220 3.17 6.12 23.92
C ALA A 220 4.21 7.22 23.67
N ALA A 221 4.21 7.81 22.48
CA ALA A 221 5.06 8.95 22.13
C ALA A 221 4.57 10.31 22.71
N GLY A 222 3.57 10.30 23.58
CA GLY A 222 3.03 11.54 24.16
C GLY A 222 2.17 12.39 23.20
N GLN A 223 1.82 11.84 22.03
CA GLN A 223 1.07 12.50 20.96
C GLN A 223 -0.41 12.08 20.90
N GLY A 224 -0.95 11.47 21.95
CA GLY A 224 -2.35 11.02 22.01
C GLY A 224 -3.38 12.15 21.83
N ASN A 225 -2.97 13.40 22.01
CA ASN A 225 -3.79 14.59 21.77
C ASN A 225 -3.61 15.21 20.38
N ASN A 226 -2.73 14.69 19.54
CA ASN A 226 -2.50 15.14 18.17
C ASN A 226 -3.79 15.06 17.34
N ASP A 227 -4.14 16.14 16.63
CA ASP A 227 -5.40 16.20 15.88
C ASP A 227 -5.44 15.24 14.69
N ASN A 228 -4.30 15.02 14.01
CA ASN A 228 -4.19 14.04 12.95
C ASN A 228 -4.42 12.61 13.48
N TYR A 229 -3.85 12.29 14.66
CA TYR A 229 -4.08 11.02 15.31
C TYR A 229 -5.57 10.81 15.64
N LYS A 230 -6.21 11.80 16.28
CA LYS A 230 -7.64 11.73 16.61
C LYS A 230 -8.52 11.59 15.37
N PHE A 231 -8.22 12.36 14.32
CA PHE A 231 -8.95 12.33 13.06
C PHE A 231 -8.86 10.96 12.38
N LEU A 232 -7.67 10.41 12.23
CA LEU A 232 -7.46 9.10 11.59
C LEU A 232 -8.07 7.97 12.44
N ASN A 233 -7.94 8.04 13.76
CA ASN A 233 -8.49 7.01 14.66
C ASN A 233 -10.01 7.09 14.83
N ALA A 234 -10.66 8.21 14.50
CA ALA A 234 -12.13 8.33 14.54
C ALA A 234 -12.85 7.31 13.62
N LEU A 235 -12.17 6.77 12.63
CA LEU A 235 -12.68 5.75 11.70
C LEU A 235 -12.44 4.32 12.18
N GLY A 236 -12.71 4.04 13.46
CA GLY A 236 -12.63 2.68 14.03
C GLY A 236 -11.26 2.29 14.55
N GLY A 237 -10.45 3.24 14.99
CA GLY A 237 -9.17 2.97 15.64
C GLY A 237 -8.06 2.55 14.67
N VAL A 238 -8.06 3.04 13.42
CA VAL A 238 -7.13 2.60 12.35
C VAL A 238 -5.68 2.56 12.81
N LEU A 239 -5.21 3.59 13.51
CA LEU A 239 -3.81 3.68 13.94
C LEU A 239 -3.51 2.73 15.12
N ASP A 240 -4.46 2.57 16.04
CA ASP A 240 -4.33 1.63 17.15
C ASP A 240 -4.30 0.18 16.65
N GLU A 241 -5.14 -0.16 15.65
CA GLU A 241 -5.15 -1.49 15.03
C GLU A 241 -3.86 -1.77 14.23
N LYS A 242 -3.35 -0.76 13.54
CA LYS A 242 -2.04 -0.88 12.88
C LYS A 242 -0.91 -1.09 13.89
N LEU A 243 -0.94 -0.40 15.03
CA LEU A 243 0.04 -0.62 16.10
C LEU A 243 0.00 -2.05 16.62
N ALA A 244 -1.21 -2.60 16.85
CA ALA A 244 -1.36 -3.98 17.31
C ALA A 244 -0.70 -4.97 16.33
N ALA A 245 -0.93 -4.80 15.04
CA ALA A 245 -0.29 -5.59 13.98
C ALA A 245 1.25 -5.43 13.94
N GLU A 246 1.75 -4.20 14.12
CA GLU A 246 3.21 -3.94 14.23
C GLU A 246 3.82 -4.70 15.40
N LEU A 247 3.18 -4.67 16.57
CA LEU A 247 3.67 -5.35 17.78
C LEU A 247 3.70 -6.86 17.59
N ASN A 248 2.69 -7.45 16.95
CA ASN A 248 2.69 -8.87 16.63
C ASN A 248 3.82 -9.23 15.65
N LEU A 249 4.01 -8.46 14.58
CA LEU A 249 5.10 -8.68 13.64
C LEU A 249 6.48 -8.60 14.32
N ARG A 250 6.68 -7.64 15.21
CA ARG A 250 7.94 -7.50 15.99
C ARG A 250 8.21 -8.71 16.88
N ALA A 251 7.15 -9.28 17.46
CA ALA A 251 7.26 -10.46 18.33
C ALA A 251 7.44 -11.77 17.57
N SER A 252 7.21 -11.79 16.24
CA SER A 252 7.15 -13.00 15.42
C SER A 252 8.49 -13.70 15.18
N GLY A 253 9.60 -13.02 15.39
CA GLY A 253 10.95 -13.52 15.07
C GLY A 253 11.38 -13.31 13.61
N LEU A 254 10.48 -12.93 12.71
CA LEU A 254 10.81 -12.62 11.31
C LEU A 254 11.82 -11.46 11.22
N ASP A 255 12.59 -11.44 10.14
CA ASP A 255 13.27 -10.22 9.71
C ASP A 255 12.22 -9.30 9.10
N TYR A 256 11.94 -8.17 9.75
CA TYR A 256 10.88 -7.25 9.35
C TYR A 256 11.39 -5.84 9.08
N VAL A 257 10.66 -5.13 8.23
CA VAL A 257 10.74 -3.67 8.11
C VAL A 257 9.33 -3.10 8.21
N ILE A 258 9.10 -2.21 9.16
CA ILE A 258 7.85 -1.48 9.28
C ILE A 258 8.06 -0.09 8.70
N VAL A 259 7.30 0.23 7.66
CA VAL A 259 7.36 1.51 6.96
C VAL A 259 6.13 2.33 7.35
N ARG A 260 6.34 3.44 8.06
CA ARG A 260 5.31 4.38 8.50
C ARG A 260 5.34 5.64 7.62
N PRO A 261 4.56 5.70 6.54
CA PRO A 261 4.50 6.88 5.67
C PRO A 261 3.66 8.00 6.27
N GLY A 262 3.97 9.23 5.89
CA GLY A 262 3.11 10.40 6.02
C GLY A 262 1.91 10.37 5.10
N GLY A 263 1.26 11.51 4.88
CA GLY A 263 0.14 11.65 3.96
C GLY A 263 0.48 11.15 2.56
N LEU A 264 -0.32 10.21 2.03
CA LEU A 264 -0.01 9.53 0.77
C LEU A 264 -0.51 10.33 -0.44
N SER A 265 0.41 10.84 -1.26
CA SER A 265 0.10 11.48 -2.55
C SER A 265 0.15 10.50 -3.72
N ASN A 266 -0.63 10.78 -4.78
CA ASN A 266 -0.52 10.09 -6.07
C ASN A 266 0.37 10.84 -7.07
N GLU A 267 0.83 12.02 -6.69
CA GLU A 267 1.75 12.83 -7.50
C GLU A 267 3.09 12.13 -7.65
N ALA A 268 3.80 12.44 -8.74
CA ALA A 268 5.14 11.91 -8.98
C ALA A 268 6.11 12.36 -7.86
N PRO A 269 7.15 11.57 -7.57
CA PRO A 269 8.13 11.90 -6.52
C PRO A 269 8.72 13.31 -6.66
N GLU A 270 8.99 13.74 -7.88
CA GLU A 270 9.58 15.05 -8.21
C GLU A 270 8.66 16.21 -7.80
N ALA A 271 7.33 16.00 -7.82
CA ALA A 271 6.36 17.01 -7.41
C ALA A 271 6.19 17.10 -5.87
N VAL A 272 6.41 15.99 -5.17
CA VAL A 272 6.26 15.93 -3.70
C VAL A 272 7.58 16.29 -3.00
N GLY A 273 8.71 15.90 -3.58
CA GLY A 273 10.04 16.18 -3.06
C GLY A 273 10.85 14.94 -2.69
N ASN A 274 12.07 15.19 -2.23
CA ASN A 274 13.02 14.14 -1.87
C ASN A 274 12.62 13.43 -0.57
N LEU A 275 12.95 12.15 -0.51
CA LEU A 275 12.69 11.27 0.62
C LEU A 275 13.47 11.72 1.87
N ILE A 276 12.78 11.72 3.00
CA ILE A 276 13.34 11.84 4.34
C ILE A 276 12.97 10.57 5.11
N ILE A 277 13.97 9.86 5.60
CA ILE A 277 13.80 8.69 6.46
C ILE A 277 14.19 9.07 7.88
N ARG A 278 13.32 8.75 8.82
CA ARG A 278 13.51 8.98 10.26
C ARG A 278 13.34 7.69 11.04
N GLY A 279 13.85 7.68 12.26
CA GLY A 279 13.58 6.60 13.21
C GLY A 279 12.16 6.64 13.75
N GLU A 280 11.81 5.62 14.50
CA GLU A 280 10.51 5.44 15.12
C GLU A 280 10.14 6.60 16.06
N ASP A 281 8.88 7.04 16.02
CA ASP A 281 8.28 8.03 16.91
C ASP A 281 8.97 9.40 16.90
N THR A 282 9.43 9.82 15.72
CA THR A 282 10.13 11.11 15.54
C THR A 282 9.40 12.09 14.61
N THR A 283 8.34 11.63 13.93
CA THR A 283 7.58 12.42 12.95
C THR A 283 6.08 12.28 13.22
N PHE A 284 5.39 13.38 13.46
CA PHE A 284 4.02 13.37 13.98
C PHE A 284 3.00 14.09 13.07
N GLY A 285 3.40 14.46 11.85
CA GLY A 285 2.56 15.20 10.92
C GLY A 285 2.34 16.68 11.35
N LEU A 286 3.25 17.21 12.18
CA LEU A 286 3.20 18.58 12.65
C LEU A 286 3.80 19.55 11.60
N GLU A 287 3.52 20.85 11.76
CA GLU A 287 4.13 21.87 10.90
C GLU A 287 5.65 21.99 11.09
N THR A 288 6.13 21.59 12.25
CA THR A 288 7.57 21.56 12.59
C THR A 288 8.30 20.36 12.02
N ASP A 289 7.58 19.35 11.49
CA ASP A 289 8.21 18.20 10.87
C ASP A 289 8.85 18.57 9.52
N PRO A 290 9.87 17.85 9.09
CA PRO A 290 10.58 18.17 7.85
C PRO A 290 9.72 17.93 6.59
N GLY A 291 8.61 17.27 6.70
CA GLY A 291 7.62 16.98 5.67
C GLY A 291 6.40 16.29 6.27
N ARG A 292 5.28 16.30 5.54
CA ARG A 292 4.02 15.69 6.00
C ARG A 292 3.43 14.70 4.99
N GLU A 293 3.83 14.81 3.75
CA GLU A 293 3.35 13.97 2.64
C GLU A 293 4.48 13.18 2.00
N ILE A 294 4.12 12.16 1.24
CA ILE A 294 5.04 11.35 0.47
C ILE A 294 4.34 10.75 -0.75
N SER A 295 5.05 10.69 -1.88
CA SER A 295 4.57 9.98 -3.06
C SER A 295 4.44 8.48 -2.79
N ARG A 296 3.35 7.86 -3.28
CA ARG A 296 3.22 6.40 -3.22
C ARG A 296 4.28 5.67 -4.02
N ASP A 297 4.85 6.31 -5.04
CA ASP A 297 5.97 5.76 -5.78
C ASP A 297 7.24 5.70 -4.92
N THR A 298 7.48 6.74 -4.10
CA THR A 298 8.58 6.75 -3.12
C THR A 298 8.34 5.71 -2.01
N VAL A 299 7.11 5.58 -1.49
CA VAL A 299 6.79 4.53 -0.50
C VAL A 299 7.06 3.14 -1.08
N ALA A 300 6.64 2.89 -2.33
CA ALA A 300 6.91 1.63 -3.01
C ALA A 300 8.41 1.36 -3.16
N ALA A 301 9.19 2.39 -3.53
CA ALA A 301 10.64 2.29 -3.65
C ALA A 301 11.29 1.93 -2.30
N VAL A 302 10.90 2.57 -1.20
CA VAL A 302 11.40 2.24 0.14
C VAL A 302 11.07 0.79 0.51
N CYS A 303 9.84 0.31 0.25
CA CYS A 303 9.46 -1.07 0.51
C CYS A 303 10.28 -2.08 -0.30
N VAL A 304 10.57 -1.76 -1.56
CA VAL A 304 11.38 -2.61 -2.44
C VAL A 304 12.83 -2.63 -2.00
N GLU A 305 13.44 -1.46 -1.74
CA GLU A 305 14.82 -1.38 -1.27
C GLU A 305 15.03 -2.04 0.09
N ALA A 306 14.02 -2.00 0.96
CA ALA A 306 14.04 -2.69 2.25
C ALA A 306 14.26 -4.21 2.13
N LEU A 307 13.92 -4.83 1.01
CA LEU A 307 14.18 -6.26 0.77
C LEU A 307 15.67 -6.57 0.56
N PHE A 308 16.45 -5.62 0.04
CA PHE A 308 17.83 -5.85 -0.43
C PHE A 308 18.90 -5.26 0.48
N GLN A 309 18.49 -4.44 1.48
CA GLN A 309 19.44 -3.85 2.40
C GLN A 309 19.36 -4.56 3.76
N ASP A 310 20.42 -5.27 4.14
CA ASP A 310 20.50 -5.98 5.43
C ASP A 310 20.33 -5.01 6.61
N ALA A 311 20.87 -3.79 6.48
CA ALA A 311 20.71 -2.73 7.47
C ALA A 311 19.25 -2.33 7.73
N ALA A 312 18.31 -2.65 6.83
CA ALA A 312 16.88 -2.41 7.03
C ALA A 312 16.23 -3.38 8.04
N GLY A 313 16.88 -4.53 8.33
CA GLY A 313 16.30 -5.59 9.14
C GLY A 313 15.93 -5.17 10.56
N LYS A 314 14.75 -5.62 11.02
CA LYS A 314 14.17 -5.35 12.35
C LYS A 314 14.07 -3.86 12.69
N ARG A 315 13.74 -3.04 11.69
CA ARG A 315 13.58 -1.59 11.84
C ARG A 315 12.15 -1.13 11.63
N VAL A 316 11.84 -0.03 12.30
CA VAL A 316 10.69 0.84 12.00
C VAL A 316 11.25 2.13 11.45
N VAL A 317 10.77 2.53 10.29
CA VAL A 317 11.17 3.79 9.65
C VAL A 317 9.95 4.65 9.36
N GLU A 318 10.05 5.92 9.67
CA GLU A 318 9.07 6.96 9.36
C GLU A 318 9.54 7.71 8.13
N ILE A 319 8.66 7.82 7.13
CA ILE A 319 9.03 8.36 5.83
C ILE A 319 8.09 9.49 5.40
N VAL A 320 8.69 10.60 5.03
CA VAL A 320 8.03 11.78 4.46
C VAL A 320 8.86 12.30 3.30
N SER A 321 8.36 13.29 2.57
CA SER A 321 9.09 13.97 1.51
C SER A 321 9.12 15.48 1.75
N SER A 322 10.16 16.12 1.25
CA SER A 322 10.26 17.59 1.22
C SER A 322 11.02 18.03 -0.03
N PRO A 323 10.54 19.09 -0.72
CA PRO A 323 11.29 19.70 -1.82
C PRO A 323 12.67 20.23 -1.41
N ASN A 324 12.81 20.59 -0.13
CA ASN A 324 14.03 21.17 0.41
C ASN A 324 15.02 20.13 0.96
N ALA A 325 14.64 18.85 1.01
CA ALA A 325 15.54 17.80 1.46
C ALA A 325 16.60 17.50 0.38
N PRO A 326 17.85 17.15 0.78
CA PRO A 326 18.82 16.65 -0.17
C PRO A 326 18.37 15.31 -0.76
N ALA A 327 18.70 15.07 -2.02
CA ALA A 327 18.51 13.77 -2.63
C ALA A 327 19.44 12.75 -1.97
N LEU A 328 18.85 11.65 -1.47
CA LEU A 328 19.60 10.56 -0.86
C LEU A 328 19.59 9.35 -1.81
N PRO A 329 20.77 8.82 -2.22
CA PRO A 329 20.84 7.61 -3.04
C PRO A 329 20.18 6.43 -2.33
N ALA A 330 19.52 5.55 -3.10
CA ALA A 330 18.71 4.47 -2.54
C ALA A 330 19.52 3.48 -1.68
N ASP A 331 20.79 3.24 -2.03
CA ASP A 331 21.70 2.39 -1.25
C ASP A 331 22.06 2.95 0.14
N LYS A 332 21.70 4.20 0.43
CA LYS A 332 21.93 4.89 1.71
C LYS A 332 20.68 5.03 2.58
N TRP A 333 19.52 4.55 2.11
CA TRP A 333 18.26 4.79 2.82
C TRP A 333 18.19 4.13 4.20
N PHE A 334 18.86 3.00 4.38
CA PHE A 334 18.88 2.26 5.64
C PHE A 334 20.27 2.23 6.31
N ALA A 335 21.21 3.03 5.82
CA ALA A 335 22.57 3.12 6.35
C ALA A 335 22.64 3.74 7.76
#